data_43d26b5da3db8f2e67ea94b9122ac5aa
#
_entry.id   43d26b5da3db8f2e67ea94b9122ac5aa
#
_cell.length_a   1.000
_cell.length_b   1.000
_cell.length_c   1.000
_cell.angle_alpha   90.00
_cell.angle_beta   90.00
_cell.angle_gamma   90.00
#
_symmetry.space_group_name_H-M   'P 1'
#
loop_
_entity.id
_entity.type
_entity.pdbx_description
1 polymer ?
#
loop_
_entity_poly.entity_id
_entity_poly.type
_entity_poly.pdbx_seq_one_letter_code
_entity_poly.pdbx_strand_id
1 'polypeptide(L)'
;MATLAVLLTVSMGFLAKKPKWISLFDGKTLNGWKVGENASSFKVEDGAIVVNGPVGHLFYDGKVGNHDFKNFEFKAQVMTTPGSNSGLYFHTEYQEKSWPSKGFEVQVNNSHTDWKRTASLYNIQDVKETYVADNVWYTETIIVQGKRIITKINDKVVVDYTEPDNIDKSKGRKLSSGTFAIQAHDPKSKVYVKDIMVKILPD
;
A
#
# COMPACT_ATOMS: atom_id res chain seq x y z
N MET A 1 -45.61 4.28 52.51
CA MET A 1 -44.43 5.00 52.01
C MET A 1 -43.69 4.07 51.07
N ALA A 2 -43.70 4.33 49.79
CA ALA A 2 -43.00 3.51 48.76
C ALA A 2 -41.69 4.19 48.41
N THR A 3 -40.59 3.51 48.66
CA THR A 3 -39.23 4.01 48.39
C THR A 3 -38.86 3.66 46.93
N LEU A 4 -38.74 4.70 46.11
CA LEU A 4 -38.34 4.59 44.69
C LEU A 4 -36.80 4.45 44.62
N ALA A 5 -36.30 3.29 44.26
CA ALA A 5 -34.85 3.09 43.99
C ALA A 5 -34.53 3.52 42.56
N VAL A 6 -33.75 4.59 42.42
CA VAL A 6 -33.22 5.05 41.12
C VAL A 6 -31.93 4.26 40.83
N LEU A 7 -31.98 3.36 39.84
CA LEU A 7 -30.77 2.72 39.29
C LEU A 7 -30.05 3.71 38.35
N LEU A 8 -28.90 4.20 38.81
CA LEU A 8 -27.97 4.93 37.90
C LEU A 8 -27.17 3.88 37.10
N THR A 9 -27.45 3.78 35.79
CA THR A 9 -26.62 3.04 34.84
C THR A 9 -25.45 3.90 34.44
N VAL A 10 -24.25 3.62 34.95
CA VAL A 10 -23.01 4.25 34.48
C VAL A 10 -22.60 3.58 33.16
N SER A 11 -22.83 4.24 32.07
CA SER A 11 -22.32 3.84 30.74
C SER A 11 -20.82 4.16 30.67
N MET A 12 -19.97 3.16 30.86
CA MET A 12 -18.55 3.28 30.57
C MET A 12 -18.34 3.36 29.04
N GLY A 13 -18.25 4.55 28.53
CA GLY A 13 -17.83 4.79 27.14
C GLY A 13 -16.38 4.36 26.96
N PHE A 14 -16.14 3.27 26.21
CA PHE A 14 -14.81 2.92 25.76
C PHE A 14 -14.32 4.00 24.78
N LEU A 15 -13.41 4.85 25.22
CA LEU A 15 -12.67 5.75 24.32
C LEU A 15 -11.77 4.88 23.41
N ALA A 16 -12.21 4.62 22.18
CA ALA A 16 -11.39 3.95 21.19
C ALA A 16 -10.09 4.74 20.99
N LYS A 17 -8.95 4.10 21.23
CA LYS A 17 -7.63 4.72 20.98
C LYS A 17 -7.54 5.12 19.52
N LYS A 18 -7.19 6.39 19.24
CA LYS A 18 -6.95 6.85 17.88
C LYS A 18 -5.87 5.98 17.20
N PRO A 19 -6.12 5.49 15.98
CA PRO A 19 -5.15 4.71 15.23
C PRO A 19 -3.81 5.46 15.10
N LYS A 20 -2.69 4.77 15.32
CA LYS A 20 -1.34 5.35 15.23
C LYS A 20 -0.62 4.81 14.01
N TRP A 21 0.28 5.61 13.47
CA TRP A 21 1.22 5.16 12.45
C TRP A 21 2.24 4.18 13.02
N ILE A 22 2.45 3.07 12.33
CA ILE A 22 3.39 2.00 12.70
C ILE A 22 4.32 1.80 11.50
N SER A 23 5.63 1.76 11.76
CA SER A 23 6.62 1.51 10.71
C SER A 23 6.60 0.04 10.27
N LEU A 24 6.67 -0.20 8.97
CA LEU A 24 6.82 -1.52 8.36
C LEU A 24 8.26 -1.77 7.87
N PHE A 25 9.14 -0.77 7.92
CA PHE A 25 10.52 -0.86 7.48
C PHE A 25 11.43 -0.15 8.49
N ASP A 26 12.54 -0.78 8.85
CA ASP A 26 13.47 -0.27 9.85
C ASP A 26 14.54 0.68 9.30
N GLY A 27 14.55 0.90 7.97
CA GLY A 27 15.56 1.71 7.28
C GLY A 27 16.92 1.03 7.14
N LYS A 28 17.10 -0.22 7.55
CA LYS A 28 18.41 -0.88 7.61
C LYS A 28 18.42 -2.28 7.00
N THR A 29 17.34 -3.02 7.15
CA THR A 29 17.25 -4.43 6.73
C THR A 29 15.93 -4.74 6.04
N LEU A 30 15.87 -5.85 5.32
CA LEU A 30 14.61 -6.40 4.80
C LEU A 30 13.91 -7.32 5.81
N ASN A 31 14.24 -7.24 7.11
CA ASN A 31 13.56 -8.01 8.14
C ASN A 31 12.06 -7.68 8.15
N GLY A 32 11.22 -8.72 8.15
CA GLY A 32 9.76 -8.55 8.01
C GLY A 32 9.29 -8.36 6.57
N TRP A 33 10.20 -8.57 5.61
CA TRP A 33 9.87 -8.58 4.19
C TRP A 33 10.37 -9.88 3.56
N LYS A 34 9.60 -10.44 2.64
CA LYS A 34 9.89 -11.70 1.95
C LYS A 34 9.85 -11.50 0.45
N VAL A 35 10.94 -11.84 -0.21
CA VAL A 35 11.02 -11.77 -1.67
C VAL A 35 10.36 -13.02 -2.28
N GLY A 36 9.61 -12.86 -3.36
CA GLY A 36 9.12 -13.94 -4.18
C GLY A 36 10.24 -14.50 -5.07
N GLU A 37 10.44 -13.90 -6.22
CA GLU A 37 11.52 -14.26 -7.15
C GLU A 37 12.52 -13.10 -7.31
N ASN A 38 13.72 -13.40 -7.85
CA ASN A 38 14.76 -12.41 -8.17
C ASN A 38 15.15 -11.52 -6.98
N ALA A 39 15.58 -12.16 -5.87
CA ALA A 39 15.95 -11.47 -4.64
C ALA A 39 17.00 -10.36 -4.84
N SER A 40 17.87 -10.47 -5.85
CA SER A 40 18.86 -9.46 -6.21
C SER A 40 18.24 -8.12 -6.69
N SER A 41 16.95 -8.11 -7.02
CA SER A 41 16.22 -6.89 -7.40
C SER A 41 15.93 -5.97 -6.22
N PHE A 42 16.17 -6.41 -4.98
CA PHE A 42 15.86 -5.66 -3.76
C PHE A 42 17.08 -5.61 -2.84
N LYS A 43 17.46 -4.41 -2.43
CA LYS A 43 18.53 -4.18 -1.46
C LYS A 43 18.22 -2.97 -0.60
N VAL A 44 18.91 -2.80 0.51
CA VAL A 44 18.80 -1.59 1.33
C VAL A 44 20.08 -0.78 1.17
N GLU A 45 19.93 0.49 0.80
CA GLU A 45 21.00 1.48 0.70
C GLU A 45 20.50 2.82 1.23
N ASP A 46 21.29 3.51 2.00
CA ASP A 46 21.04 4.88 2.51
C ASP A 46 19.64 5.07 3.14
N GLY A 47 19.19 4.06 3.90
CA GLY A 47 17.90 4.10 4.58
C GLY A 47 16.69 3.81 3.70
N ALA A 48 16.88 3.42 2.45
CA ALA A 48 15.82 3.10 1.50
C ALA A 48 15.93 1.67 0.97
N ILE A 49 14.81 1.07 0.64
CA ILE A 49 14.73 -0.11 -0.22
C ILE A 49 14.98 0.37 -1.65
N VAL A 50 16.05 -0.09 -2.26
CA VAL A 50 16.35 0.11 -3.68
C VAL A 50 15.79 -1.06 -4.46
N VAL A 51 14.92 -0.75 -5.40
CA VAL A 51 14.27 -1.71 -6.29
C VAL A 51 14.85 -1.52 -7.68
N ASN A 52 15.63 -2.50 -8.15
CA ASN A 52 16.26 -2.45 -9.47
C ASN A 52 16.71 -3.85 -9.90
N GLY A 53 16.12 -4.40 -10.93
CA GLY A 53 16.46 -5.73 -11.43
C GLY A 53 15.31 -6.38 -12.19
N PRO A 54 15.42 -7.68 -12.49
CA PRO A 54 14.34 -8.46 -13.10
C PRO A 54 13.05 -8.42 -12.29
N VAL A 55 11.93 -8.78 -12.95
CA VAL A 55 10.60 -8.85 -12.32
C VAL A 55 10.65 -9.63 -11.00
N GLY A 56 10.08 -9.05 -9.97
CA GLY A 56 9.96 -9.67 -8.66
C GLY A 56 9.11 -8.82 -7.73
N HIS A 57 8.70 -9.41 -6.62
CA HIS A 57 7.88 -8.72 -5.63
C HIS A 57 8.43 -8.97 -4.23
N LEU A 58 8.48 -7.89 -3.45
CA LEU A 58 8.91 -7.89 -2.06
C LEU A 58 7.66 -7.71 -1.19
N PHE A 59 7.23 -8.79 -0.54
CA PHE A 59 6.00 -8.84 0.26
C PHE A 59 6.29 -8.52 1.72
N TYR A 60 5.43 -7.74 2.36
CA TYR A 60 5.48 -7.56 3.81
C TYR A 60 5.00 -8.83 4.51
N ASP A 61 5.87 -9.44 5.33
CA ASP A 61 5.66 -10.68 6.09
C ASP A 61 5.91 -10.47 7.60
N GLY A 62 5.90 -9.21 8.04
CA GLY A 62 6.19 -8.83 9.40
C GLY A 62 5.00 -9.00 10.35
N LYS A 63 5.24 -8.72 11.63
CA LYS A 63 4.27 -8.98 12.72
C LYS A 63 3.14 -7.95 12.81
N VAL A 64 3.30 -6.75 12.22
CA VAL A 64 2.27 -5.71 12.30
C VAL A 64 1.02 -6.19 11.56
N GLY A 65 -0.12 -6.16 12.25
CA GLY A 65 -1.40 -6.62 11.71
C GLY A 65 -1.41 -8.09 11.28
N ASN A 66 -0.44 -8.91 11.72
CA ASN A 66 -0.19 -10.27 11.21
C ASN A 66 -0.09 -10.30 9.68
N HIS A 67 0.47 -9.24 9.07
CA HIS A 67 0.55 -9.01 7.63
C HIS A 67 -0.79 -9.23 6.87
N ASP A 68 -1.90 -8.98 7.56
CA ASP A 68 -3.26 -9.06 6.99
C ASP A 68 -4.01 -7.77 7.33
N PHE A 69 -4.13 -6.88 6.36
CA PHE A 69 -4.72 -5.56 6.49
C PHE A 69 -6.00 -5.48 5.68
N LYS A 70 -7.10 -5.06 6.30
CA LYS A 70 -8.42 -4.88 5.67
C LYS A 70 -8.70 -3.40 5.44
N ASN A 71 -8.81 -2.63 6.53
CA ASN A 71 -8.97 -1.19 6.50
C ASN A 71 -7.71 -0.51 7.02
N PHE A 72 -7.14 0.41 6.26
CA PHE A 72 -5.85 1.01 6.61
C PHE A 72 -5.63 2.36 5.91
N GLU A 73 -4.69 3.13 6.44
CA GLU A 73 -3.92 4.12 5.70
C GLU A 73 -2.48 3.60 5.60
N PHE A 74 -1.98 3.42 4.39
CA PHE A 74 -0.59 3.10 4.10
C PHE A 74 0.08 4.31 3.48
N LYS A 75 1.33 4.57 3.79
CA LYS A 75 2.15 5.56 3.10
C LYS A 75 3.60 5.13 3.00
N ALA A 76 4.24 5.56 1.92
CA ALA A 76 5.68 5.43 1.73
C ALA A 76 6.25 6.69 1.07
N GLN A 77 7.51 7.01 1.37
CA GLN A 77 8.29 7.93 0.55
C GLN A 77 8.83 7.15 -0.65
N VAL A 78 8.58 7.65 -1.83
CA VAL A 78 8.97 7.03 -3.10
C VAL A 78 9.77 8.02 -3.93
N MET A 79 10.78 7.55 -4.67
CA MET A 79 11.50 8.30 -5.67
C MET A 79 11.81 7.39 -6.86
N THR A 80 11.44 7.82 -8.06
CA THR A 80 11.75 7.14 -9.32
C THR A 80 12.97 7.77 -9.99
N THR A 81 13.73 6.99 -10.76
CA THR A 81 14.64 7.55 -11.78
C THR A 81 13.93 7.63 -13.13
N PRO A 82 14.41 8.43 -14.10
CA PRO A 82 13.77 8.57 -15.40
C PRO A 82 13.50 7.22 -16.08
N GLY A 83 12.31 7.04 -16.62
CA GLY A 83 11.89 5.84 -17.32
C GLY A 83 11.61 4.62 -16.43
N SER A 84 11.51 4.80 -15.11
CA SER A 84 11.25 3.70 -14.16
C SER A 84 9.77 3.38 -14.03
N ASN A 85 9.50 2.09 -13.81
CA ASN A 85 8.19 1.53 -13.50
C ASN A 85 8.29 0.62 -12.27
N SER A 86 7.29 0.71 -11.40
CA SER A 86 7.12 -0.10 -10.20
C SER A 86 5.66 -0.05 -9.76
N GLY A 87 5.31 -0.66 -8.63
CA GLY A 87 3.98 -0.63 -8.05
C GLY A 87 4.00 -0.93 -6.56
N LEU A 88 3.05 -0.36 -5.85
CA LEU A 88 2.74 -0.68 -4.45
C LEU A 88 1.45 -1.50 -4.43
N TYR A 89 1.55 -2.73 -3.95
CA TYR A 89 0.40 -3.64 -3.86
C TYR A 89 -0.22 -3.64 -2.48
N PHE A 90 -1.52 -3.84 -2.41
CA PHE A 90 -2.26 -4.05 -1.17
C PHE A 90 -3.36 -5.12 -1.32
N HIS A 91 -3.84 -5.67 -0.20
CA HIS A 91 -4.73 -6.83 -0.15
C HIS A 91 -4.20 -8.04 -0.93
N THR A 92 -2.87 -8.09 -1.13
CA THR A 92 -2.20 -9.19 -1.81
C THR A 92 -1.81 -10.29 -0.80
N GLU A 93 -1.18 -11.34 -1.30
CA GLU A 93 -0.62 -12.42 -0.50
C GLU A 93 0.72 -12.85 -1.08
N TYR A 94 1.55 -13.50 -0.27
CA TYR A 94 2.83 -13.99 -0.77
C TYR A 94 2.64 -14.91 -1.97
N GLN A 95 3.37 -14.62 -3.03
CA GLN A 95 3.41 -15.40 -4.24
C GLN A 95 4.87 -15.54 -4.68
N GLU A 96 5.33 -16.77 -4.89
CA GLU A 96 6.74 -17.03 -5.19
C GLU A 96 7.16 -16.48 -6.54
N LYS A 97 6.29 -16.55 -7.54
CA LYS A 97 6.61 -16.18 -8.94
C LYS A 97 5.47 -15.42 -9.58
N SER A 98 5.82 -14.69 -10.65
CA SER A 98 4.87 -13.96 -11.48
C SER A 98 4.23 -12.75 -10.77
N TRP A 99 3.30 -12.11 -11.44
CA TRP A 99 2.56 -10.95 -10.93
C TRP A 99 1.55 -11.38 -9.87
N PRO A 100 1.39 -10.61 -8.78
CA PRO A 100 0.39 -10.92 -7.76
C PRO A 100 -1.00 -11.09 -8.36
N SER A 101 -1.61 -12.25 -8.12
CA SER A 101 -2.93 -12.60 -8.64
C SER A 101 -4.08 -12.03 -7.81
N LYS A 102 -3.79 -11.61 -6.57
CA LYS A 102 -4.74 -11.09 -5.58
C LYS A 102 -4.42 -9.66 -5.21
N GLY A 103 -5.47 -8.88 -4.94
CA GLY A 103 -5.37 -7.51 -4.46
C GLY A 103 -5.25 -6.49 -5.58
N PHE A 104 -4.78 -5.32 -5.24
CA PHE A 104 -4.68 -4.16 -6.13
C PHE A 104 -3.24 -3.68 -6.22
N GLU A 105 -2.93 -3.04 -7.32
CA GLU A 105 -1.69 -2.32 -7.54
C GLU A 105 -1.97 -0.82 -7.63
N VAL A 106 -1.18 -0.03 -6.90
CA VAL A 106 -1.08 1.40 -7.08
C VAL A 106 0.22 1.68 -7.82
N GLN A 107 0.09 2.27 -9.01
CA GLN A 107 1.19 2.45 -9.95
C GLN A 107 2.25 3.42 -9.43
N VAL A 108 3.52 3.11 -9.69
CA VAL A 108 4.69 3.97 -9.50
C VAL A 108 5.37 4.17 -10.85
N ASN A 109 5.01 5.25 -11.55
CA ASN A 109 5.50 5.55 -12.89
C ASN A 109 5.35 7.04 -13.20
N ASN A 110 6.46 7.78 -13.16
CA ASN A 110 6.44 9.21 -13.48
C ASN A 110 6.73 9.47 -14.97
N SER A 111 7.57 8.67 -15.63
CA SER A 111 8.03 8.91 -17.00
C SER A 111 8.28 7.67 -17.85
N HIS A 112 7.91 6.47 -17.39
CA HIS A 112 8.00 5.25 -18.18
C HIS A 112 7.11 5.31 -19.45
N THR A 113 7.37 4.46 -20.41
CA THR A 113 6.60 4.41 -21.67
C THR A 113 5.16 3.95 -21.52
N ASP A 114 4.83 3.16 -20.47
CA ASP A 114 3.44 2.92 -20.10
C ASP A 114 2.80 4.27 -19.71
N TRP A 115 1.59 4.53 -20.23
CA TRP A 115 0.90 5.79 -20.04
C TRP A 115 0.23 5.95 -18.65
N LYS A 116 0.07 4.85 -17.92
CA LYS A 116 -0.54 4.87 -16.58
C LYS A 116 0.45 5.44 -15.59
N ARG A 117 0.10 6.55 -14.97
CA ARG A 117 1.01 7.32 -14.10
C ARG A 117 0.86 6.95 -12.64
N THR A 118 1.82 7.38 -11.85
CA THR A 118 1.88 7.20 -10.39
C THR A 118 0.55 7.52 -9.73
N ALA A 119 0.19 6.68 -8.76
CA ALA A 119 -1.06 6.68 -8.01
C ALA A 119 -2.31 6.25 -8.80
N SER A 120 -2.19 5.79 -10.07
CA SER A 120 -3.27 5.04 -10.72
C SER A 120 -3.63 3.81 -9.88
N LEU A 121 -4.91 3.51 -9.74
CA LEU A 121 -5.36 2.18 -9.32
C LEU A 121 -5.37 1.30 -10.58
N TYR A 122 -4.28 0.56 -10.77
CA TYR A 122 -3.89 -0.07 -12.04
C TYR A 122 -4.99 -0.95 -12.65
N ASN A 123 -5.39 -0.63 -13.90
CA ASN A 123 -6.47 -1.29 -14.64
C ASN A 123 -7.86 -1.22 -13.98
N ILE A 124 -8.06 -0.31 -13.02
CA ILE A 124 -9.36 -0.01 -12.39
C ILE A 124 -9.71 1.45 -12.64
N GLN A 125 -8.86 2.37 -12.21
CA GLN A 125 -8.99 3.81 -12.43
C GLN A 125 -7.61 4.39 -12.70
N ASP A 126 -7.21 4.38 -13.97
CA ASP A 126 -5.90 4.85 -14.40
C ASP A 126 -5.90 6.36 -14.66
N VAL A 127 -4.78 7.02 -14.37
CA VAL A 127 -4.56 8.45 -14.63
C VAL A 127 -3.40 8.65 -15.61
N LYS A 128 -3.47 9.71 -16.42
CA LYS A 128 -2.46 10.07 -17.44
C LYS A 128 -1.54 11.20 -16.98
N GLU A 129 -2.02 12.02 -16.04
CA GLU A 129 -1.26 13.15 -15.55
C GLU A 129 -0.14 12.73 -14.64
N THR A 130 1.05 13.30 -14.87
CA THR A 130 2.21 13.20 -13.98
C THR A 130 2.17 14.33 -12.97
N TYR A 131 2.13 13.99 -11.68
CA TYR A 131 2.03 14.97 -10.59
C TYR A 131 3.34 15.24 -9.88
N VAL A 132 4.37 14.44 -10.17
CA VAL A 132 5.70 14.54 -9.54
C VAL A 132 6.78 14.15 -10.54
N ALA A 133 7.92 14.84 -10.47
CA ALA A 133 9.07 14.56 -11.33
C ALA A 133 9.88 13.36 -10.83
N ASP A 134 10.68 12.76 -11.74
CA ASP A 134 11.71 11.81 -11.36
C ASP A 134 12.80 12.49 -10.52
N ASN A 135 13.54 11.69 -9.75
CA ASN A 135 14.59 12.11 -8.83
C ASN A 135 14.13 13.06 -7.71
N VAL A 136 12.82 13.08 -7.42
CA VAL A 136 12.23 13.84 -6.32
C VAL A 136 11.49 12.87 -5.40
N TRP A 137 11.74 12.99 -4.08
CA TRP A 137 10.98 12.26 -3.08
C TRP A 137 9.55 12.80 -2.96
N TYR A 138 8.58 11.91 -2.96
CA TYR A 138 7.18 12.22 -2.72
C TYR A 138 6.56 11.16 -1.80
N THR A 139 5.48 11.53 -1.13
CA THR A 139 4.68 10.58 -0.36
C THR A 139 3.61 9.98 -1.26
N GLU A 140 3.61 8.67 -1.40
CA GLU A 140 2.48 7.93 -1.96
C GLU A 140 1.64 7.38 -0.82
N THR A 141 0.34 7.66 -0.82
CA THR A 141 -0.59 7.25 0.23
C THR A 141 -1.72 6.43 -0.37
N ILE A 142 -2.05 5.32 0.28
CA ILE A 142 -3.17 4.44 -0.06
C ILE A 142 -4.07 4.36 1.16
N ILE A 143 -5.35 4.69 1.00
CA ILE A 143 -6.36 4.60 2.06
C ILE A 143 -7.42 3.62 1.62
N VAL A 144 -7.68 2.61 2.44
CA VAL A 144 -8.80 1.69 2.23
C VAL A 144 -9.69 1.72 3.46
N GLN A 145 -10.96 2.03 3.24
CA GLN A 145 -11.98 1.98 4.28
C GLN A 145 -13.31 1.48 3.71
N GLY A 146 -13.75 0.32 4.17
CA GLY A 146 -14.92 -0.35 3.63
C GLY A 146 -14.74 -0.64 2.14
N LYS A 147 -15.57 -0.02 1.28
CA LYS A 147 -15.50 -0.17 -0.19
C LYS A 147 -14.71 0.91 -0.90
N ARG A 148 -14.18 1.90 -0.18
CA ARG A 148 -13.51 3.06 -0.77
C ARG A 148 -12.00 2.89 -0.77
N ILE A 149 -11.38 3.18 -1.91
CA ILE A 149 -9.94 3.24 -2.11
C ILE A 149 -9.58 4.67 -2.53
N ILE A 150 -8.66 5.31 -1.81
CA ILE A 150 -8.13 6.62 -2.16
C ILE A 150 -6.63 6.49 -2.34
N THR A 151 -6.10 7.00 -3.44
CA THR A 151 -4.66 7.16 -3.63
C THR A 151 -4.28 8.63 -3.65
N LYS A 152 -3.09 8.96 -3.10
CA LYS A 152 -2.59 10.34 -3.07
C LYS A 152 -1.13 10.40 -3.44
N ILE A 153 -0.73 11.51 -4.03
CA ILE A 153 0.65 11.97 -4.14
C ILE A 153 0.78 13.22 -3.26
N ASN A 154 1.61 13.13 -2.20
CA ASN A 154 1.66 14.11 -1.13
C ASN A 154 0.24 14.28 -0.54
N ASP A 155 -0.32 15.48 -0.55
CA ASP A 155 -1.68 15.74 -0.05
C ASP A 155 -2.75 15.71 -1.15
N LYS A 156 -2.34 15.59 -2.43
CA LYS A 156 -3.26 15.60 -3.57
C LYS A 156 -3.91 14.23 -3.76
N VAL A 157 -5.23 14.17 -3.69
CA VAL A 157 -6.01 12.99 -4.10
C VAL A 157 -5.89 12.84 -5.61
N VAL A 158 -5.47 11.64 -6.05
CA VAL A 158 -5.31 11.26 -7.46
C VAL A 158 -6.46 10.34 -7.90
N VAL A 159 -6.74 9.31 -7.10
CA VAL A 159 -7.87 8.40 -7.30
C VAL A 159 -8.75 8.40 -6.07
N ASP A 160 -10.05 8.36 -6.28
CA ASP A 160 -11.09 8.15 -5.27
C ASP A 160 -12.10 7.16 -5.86
N TYR A 161 -11.91 5.90 -5.56
CA TYR A 161 -12.67 4.78 -6.13
C TYR A 161 -13.53 4.12 -5.06
N THR A 162 -14.77 3.80 -5.41
CA THR A 162 -15.65 2.96 -4.60
C THR A 162 -15.96 1.68 -5.35
N GLU A 163 -15.61 0.53 -4.75
CA GLU A 163 -15.89 -0.78 -5.33
C GLU A 163 -17.41 -1.01 -5.46
N PRO A 164 -17.93 -1.34 -6.65
CA PRO A 164 -19.34 -1.57 -6.86
C PRO A 164 -19.81 -2.89 -6.21
N ASP A 165 -21.10 -2.98 -5.86
CA ASP A 165 -21.68 -4.17 -5.23
C ASP A 165 -21.68 -5.38 -6.12
N ASN A 166 -21.74 -5.18 -7.44
CA ASN A 166 -21.84 -6.23 -8.47
C ASN A 166 -20.49 -6.59 -9.10
N ILE A 167 -19.36 -6.34 -8.41
CA ILE A 167 -18.06 -6.71 -8.95
C ILE A 167 -17.98 -8.21 -9.19
N ASP A 168 -17.35 -8.59 -10.30
CA ASP A 168 -17.06 -9.99 -10.62
C ASP A 168 -16.03 -10.56 -9.64
N LYS A 169 -16.53 -11.32 -8.67
CA LYS A 169 -15.70 -11.90 -7.59
C LYS A 169 -14.74 -12.98 -8.07
N SER A 170 -14.87 -13.46 -9.32
CA SER A 170 -13.91 -14.40 -9.92
C SER A 170 -12.59 -13.72 -10.32
N LYS A 171 -12.60 -12.40 -10.49
CA LYS A 171 -11.41 -11.62 -10.80
C LYS A 171 -10.64 -11.33 -9.50
N GLY A 172 -9.32 -11.47 -9.54
CA GLY A 172 -8.44 -11.28 -8.37
C GLY A 172 -8.42 -9.86 -7.79
N ARG A 173 -8.82 -8.84 -8.58
CA ARG A 173 -8.84 -7.44 -8.18
C ARG A 173 -10.18 -7.08 -7.54
N LYS A 174 -10.29 -7.36 -6.26
CA LYS A 174 -11.45 -7.02 -5.41
C LYS A 174 -10.96 -6.72 -4.00
N LEU A 175 -11.72 -5.89 -3.28
CA LEU A 175 -11.45 -5.62 -1.87
C LEU A 175 -11.62 -6.90 -1.03
N SER A 176 -10.68 -7.10 -0.14
CA SER A 176 -10.61 -8.25 0.77
C SER A 176 -9.80 -7.87 2.01
N SER A 177 -8.81 -8.65 2.35
CA SER A 177 -7.69 -8.34 3.21
C SER A 177 -6.42 -9.00 2.68
N GLY A 178 -5.27 -8.60 3.16
CA GLY A 178 -4.00 -9.17 2.78
C GLY A 178 -2.85 -8.25 3.10
N THR A 179 -1.67 -8.58 2.57
CA THR A 179 -0.45 -7.84 2.84
C THR A 179 -0.17 -6.76 1.78
N PHE A 180 0.97 -6.09 1.93
CA PHE A 180 1.54 -5.15 0.98
C PHE A 180 2.67 -5.80 0.20
N ALA A 181 2.92 -5.30 -1.02
CA ALA A 181 4.13 -5.66 -1.75
C ALA A 181 4.67 -4.48 -2.55
N ILE A 182 5.97 -4.54 -2.86
CA ILE A 182 6.69 -3.58 -3.71
C ILE A 182 7.18 -4.35 -4.94
N GLN A 183 6.96 -3.79 -6.13
CA GLN A 183 7.28 -4.43 -7.40
C GLN A 183 8.65 -3.99 -7.92
N ALA A 184 9.48 -4.95 -8.36
CA ALA A 184 10.53 -4.75 -9.35
C ALA A 184 9.94 -5.08 -10.72
N HIS A 185 9.91 -4.10 -11.63
CA HIS A 185 9.23 -4.24 -12.92
C HIS A 185 10.15 -4.78 -14.02
N ASP A 186 11.35 -4.23 -14.14
CA ASP A 186 12.34 -4.58 -15.17
C ASP A 186 13.73 -4.05 -14.80
N PRO A 187 14.81 -4.54 -15.42
CA PRO A 187 16.18 -4.15 -15.09
C PRO A 187 16.55 -2.69 -15.35
N LYS A 188 15.76 -1.95 -16.17
CA LYS A 188 15.99 -0.53 -16.45
C LYS A 188 15.31 0.37 -15.42
N SER A 189 14.30 -0.15 -14.75
CA SER A 189 13.58 0.57 -13.70
C SER A 189 14.40 0.61 -12.41
N LYS A 190 14.55 1.81 -11.83
CA LYS A 190 15.16 1.99 -10.52
C LYS A 190 14.31 2.91 -9.66
N VAL A 191 13.83 2.36 -8.55
CA VAL A 191 12.94 3.05 -7.62
C VAL A 191 13.47 2.91 -6.20
N TYR A 192 13.28 3.95 -5.41
CA TYR A 192 13.66 3.99 -4.00
C TYR A 192 12.41 4.14 -3.15
N VAL A 193 12.31 3.35 -2.08
CA VAL A 193 11.16 3.37 -1.17
C VAL A 193 11.66 3.39 0.28
N LYS A 194 11.17 4.34 1.07
CA LYS A 194 11.49 4.46 2.50
C LYS A 194 10.30 4.96 3.31
N ASP A 195 10.49 5.08 4.63
CA ASP A 195 9.46 5.59 5.57
C ASP A 195 8.10 4.90 5.37
N ILE A 196 8.16 3.57 5.16
CA ILE A 196 6.97 2.75 4.92
C ILE A 196 6.19 2.59 6.22
N MET A 197 4.99 3.12 6.24
CA MET A 197 4.16 3.15 7.45
C MET A 197 2.73 2.74 7.18
N VAL A 198 2.08 2.15 8.18
CA VAL A 198 0.66 1.81 8.15
C VAL A 198 -0.05 2.36 9.39
N LYS A 199 -1.29 2.74 9.21
CA LYS A 199 -2.26 3.01 10.27
C LYS A 199 -3.44 2.06 10.04
N ILE A 200 -3.65 1.13 10.96
CA ILE A 200 -4.78 0.19 10.89
C ILE A 200 -6.04 0.93 11.30
N LEU A 201 -7.05 0.89 10.45
CA LEU A 201 -8.34 1.53 10.66
C LEU A 201 -9.37 0.51 11.18
N PRO A 202 -10.35 0.93 11.97
CA PRO A 202 -11.44 0.05 12.41
C PRO A 202 -12.33 -0.39 11.23
N ASP A 203 -13.05 -1.49 11.45
CA ASP A 203 -14.11 -1.97 10.55
C ASP A 203 -15.35 -1.07 10.57
#